data_19cb17d304948d8d36abc2ce694796e8
#
_entry.id   19cb17d304948d8d36abc2ce694796e8
#
_cell.length_a   1.000
_cell.length_b   1.000
_cell.length_c   1.000
_cell.angle_alpha   90.00
_cell.angle_beta   90.00
_cell.angle_gamma   90.00
#
_symmetry.space_group_name_H-M   'P 1'
#
loop_
_entity.id
_entity.type
_entity.pdbx_description
1 polymer ?
#
loop_
_entity_poly.entity_id
_entity_poly.type
_entity_poly.pdbx_seq_one_letter_code
_entity_poly.pdbx_strand_id
1 'polypeptide(L)'
;MARPSEHDKRRELAARAVAVLQRKGLEISMTELADALEIKRPTLLYHFPTKAHIIEVALEELLTEQIAYVSERVAQHAHPIDRLYAQVRAVHAFHEGQEARVVFLTQAIATTAGERLSHIIAIGNRVATARREAAGKALRDGIAAGTVARCDVDALLALLRAVTDGLMVQRVMTGVDLKPVHELLWDRVLAPLKLEPKPTPKPTPKPNHKKR
;
A
#
# COMPACT_ATOMS: atom_id res chain seq x y z
N MET A 1 -9.69 -29.72 -11.28
CA MET A 1 -9.10 -28.69 -10.40
C MET A 1 -7.69 -29.09 -10.03
N ALA A 2 -6.69 -28.26 -10.27
CA ALA A 2 -5.31 -28.53 -9.86
C ALA A 2 -5.19 -28.56 -8.34
N ARG A 3 -4.37 -29.48 -7.81
CA ARG A 3 -4.11 -29.57 -6.36
C ARG A 3 -3.37 -28.32 -5.91
N PRO A 4 -3.80 -27.61 -4.82
CA PRO A 4 -3.09 -26.42 -4.33
C PRO A 4 -1.62 -26.73 -4.08
N SER A 5 -0.74 -25.80 -4.46
CA SER A 5 0.70 -25.94 -4.21
C SER A 5 0.97 -25.95 -2.69
N GLU A 6 2.14 -26.46 -2.29
CA GLU A 6 2.57 -26.41 -0.88
C GLU A 6 2.66 -24.97 -0.37
N HIS A 7 3.08 -24.06 -1.25
CA HIS A 7 3.13 -22.64 -0.98
C HIS A 7 1.74 -22.04 -0.71
N ASP A 8 0.72 -22.38 -1.54
CA ASP A 8 -0.66 -21.87 -1.36
C ASP A 8 -1.26 -22.35 -0.04
N LYS A 9 -1.02 -23.62 0.32
CA LYS A 9 -1.48 -24.17 1.60
C LYS A 9 -0.85 -23.46 2.80
N ARG A 10 0.44 -23.13 2.70
CA ARG A 10 1.16 -22.41 3.74
C ARG A 10 0.61 -21.01 3.92
N ARG A 11 0.30 -20.30 2.83
CA ARG A 11 -0.31 -18.95 2.83
C ARG A 11 -1.71 -18.99 3.48
N GLU A 12 -2.55 -19.91 3.05
CA GLU A 12 -3.90 -20.08 3.62
C GLU A 12 -3.83 -20.39 5.13
N LEU A 13 -2.94 -21.29 5.53
CA LEU A 13 -2.74 -21.64 6.92
C LEU A 13 -2.24 -20.45 7.75
N ALA A 14 -1.32 -19.62 7.19
CA ALA A 14 -0.86 -18.40 7.84
C ALA A 14 -2.00 -17.40 8.05
N ALA A 15 -2.85 -17.18 7.05
CA ALA A 15 -4.00 -16.28 7.15
C ALA A 15 -4.99 -16.74 8.24
N ARG A 16 -5.32 -18.03 8.29
CA ARG A 16 -6.16 -18.62 9.33
C ARG A 16 -5.53 -18.47 10.73
N ALA A 17 -4.24 -18.72 10.84
CA ALA A 17 -3.51 -18.60 12.10
C ALA A 17 -3.49 -17.14 12.61
N VAL A 18 -3.28 -16.15 11.73
CA VAL A 18 -3.37 -14.74 12.09
C VAL A 18 -4.76 -14.38 12.60
N ALA A 19 -5.82 -14.87 11.97
CA ALA A 19 -7.20 -14.65 12.45
C ALA A 19 -7.46 -15.23 13.85
N VAL A 20 -6.84 -16.36 14.19
CA VAL A 20 -6.90 -16.93 15.55
C VAL A 20 -6.10 -16.05 16.52
N LEU A 21 -4.88 -15.65 16.16
CA LEU A 21 -4.03 -14.79 16.99
C LEU A 21 -4.67 -13.41 17.27
N GLN A 22 -5.35 -12.84 16.29
CA GLN A 22 -6.12 -11.60 16.48
C GLN A 22 -7.21 -11.72 17.56
N ARG A 23 -7.90 -12.87 17.59
CA ARG A 23 -8.99 -13.10 18.56
C ARG A 23 -8.52 -13.52 19.94
N LYS A 24 -7.47 -14.35 20.01
CA LYS A 24 -6.99 -14.97 21.24
C LYS A 24 -5.76 -14.30 21.85
N GLY A 25 -5.13 -13.39 21.14
CA GLY A 25 -3.89 -12.73 21.53
C GLY A 25 -2.63 -13.49 21.10
N LEU A 26 -1.48 -12.81 21.16
CA LEU A 26 -0.18 -13.36 20.78
C LEU A 26 0.40 -14.34 21.82
N GLU A 27 -0.14 -14.38 23.02
CA GLU A 27 0.39 -15.17 24.14
C GLU A 27 0.00 -16.66 24.08
N ILE A 28 -1.01 -17.04 23.26
CA ILE A 28 -1.39 -18.46 23.13
C ILE A 28 -0.21 -19.31 22.64
N SER A 29 -0.12 -20.52 23.14
CA SER A 29 0.91 -21.50 22.73
C SER A 29 0.69 -22.01 21.30
N MET A 30 1.75 -22.58 20.69
CA MET A 30 1.63 -23.25 19.39
C MET A 30 0.69 -24.49 19.45
N THR A 31 0.50 -25.07 20.61
CA THR A 31 -0.46 -26.17 20.82
C THR A 31 -1.89 -25.65 20.76
N GLU A 32 -2.22 -24.64 21.54
CA GLU A 32 -3.55 -24.00 21.52
C GLU A 32 -3.88 -23.41 20.15
N LEU A 33 -2.87 -22.89 19.43
CA LEU A 33 -3.05 -22.41 18.08
C LEU A 33 -3.37 -23.55 17.10
N ALA A 34 -2.68 -24.70 17.21
CA ALA A 34 -2.94 -25.88 16.38
C ALA A 34 -4.34 -26.42 16.63
N ASP A 35 -4.75 -26.50 17.90
CA ASP A 35 -6.10 -26.94 18.32
C ASP A 35 -7.17 -26.00 17.75
N ALA A 36 -6.95 -24.69 17.82
CA ALA A 36 -7.88 -23.71 17.27
C ALA A 36 -7.95 -23.70 15.73
N LEU A 37 -6.92 -24.23 15.06
CA LEU A 37 -6.88 -24.42 13.61
C LEU A 37 -7.41 -25.82 13.18
N GLU A 38 -7.74 -26.68 14.15
CA GLU A 38 -8.19 -28.06 13.93
C GLU A 38 -7.14 -28.91 13.17
N ILE A 39 -5.86 -28.69 13.49
CA ILE A 39 -4.73 -29.45 12.92
C ILE A 39 -3.84 -30.01 14.03
N LYS A 40 -3.06 -31.03 13.71
CA LYS A 40 -2.07 -31.57 14.66
C LYS A 40 -0.91 -30.59 14.84
N ARG A 41 -0.43 -30.41 16.09
CA ARG A 41 0.72 -29.57 16.41
C ARG A 41 1.96 -29.86 15.53
N PRO A 42 2.35 -31.11 15.23
CA PRO A 42 3.47 -31.40 14.32
C PRO A 42 3.24 -30.82 12.91
N THR A 43 2.01 -30.85 12.42
CA THR A 43 1.65 -30.27 11.11
C THR A 43 1.84 -28.74 11.11
N LEU A 44 1.42 -28.07 12.19
CA LEU A 44 1.64 -26.62 12.32
C LEU A 44 3.11 -26.30 12.38
N LEU A 45 3.90 -27.03 13.19
CA LEU A 45 5.34 -26.82 13.33
C LEU A 45 6.14 -27.14 12.06
N TYR A 46 5.66 -28.04 11.23
CA TYR A 46 6.24 -28.33 9.91
C TYR A 46 6.18 -27.07 9.01
N HIS A 47 5.05 -26.37 9.00
CA HIS A 47 4.89 -25.15 8.21
C HIS A 47 5.50 -23.92 8.88
N PHE A 48 5.38 -23.82 10.21
CA PHE A 48 5.76 -22.63 11.00
C PHE A 48 6.44 -23.04 12.30
N PRO A 49 7.78 -23.03 12.34
CA PRO A 49 8.50 -23.36 13.57
C PRO A 49 8.16 -22.45 14.75
N THR A 50 7.76 -21.20 14.49
CA THR A 50 7.37 -20.22 15.51
C THR A 50 6.20 -19.36 15.06
N LYS A 51 5.56 -18.65 16.00
CA LYS A 51 4.54 -17.64 15.68
C LYS A 51 5.09 -16.51 14.81
N ALA A 52 6.35 -16.13 14.98
CA ALA A 52 7.02 -15.14 14.14
C ALA A 52 6.99 -15.52 12.66
N HIS A 53 7.23 -16.80 12.31
CA HIS A 53 7.14 -17.26 10.92
C HIS A 53 5.73 -17.17 10.33
N ILE A 54 4.69 -17.32 11.16
CA ILE A 54 3.30 -17.13 10.74
C ILE A 54 3.07 -15.66 10.38
N ILE A 55 3.50 -14.76 11.25
CA ILE A 55 3.38 -13.30 11.04
C ILE A 55 4.15 -12.86 9.79
N GLU A 56 5.38 -13.39 9.62
CA GLU A 56 6.21 -13.12 8.44
C GLU A 56 5.49 -13.47 7.13
N VAL A 57 5.01 -14.73 7.02
CA VAL A 57 4.33 -15.20 5.81
C VAL A 57 3.05 -14.38 5.55
N ALA A 58 2.27 -14.10 6.58
CA ALA A 58 1.04 -13.32 6.44
C ALA A 58 1.32 -11.87 6.02
N LEU A 59 2.41 -11.27 6.51
CA LEU A 59 2.82 -9.91 6.15
C LEU A 59 3.37 -9.84 4.72
N GLU A 60 4.21 -10.80 4.33
CA GLU A 60 4.75 -10.90 2.97
C GLU A 60 3.62 -11.01 1.94
N GLU A 61 2.63 -11.83 2.22
CA GLU A 61 1.46 -11.99 1.39
C GLU A 61 0.64 -10.70 1.29
N LEU A 62 0.33 -10.10 2.43
CA LEU A 62 -0.42 -8.85 2.50
C LEU A 62 0.28 -7.74 1.69
N LEU A 63 1.59 -7.61 1.82
CA LEU A 63 2.38 -6.64 1.06
C LEU A 63 2.34 -6.93 -0.44
N THR A 64 2.48 -8.19 -0.83
CA THR A 64 2.46 -8.61 -2.24
C THR A 64 1.12 -8.29 -2.89
N GLU A 65 0.01 -8.66 -2.23
CA GLU A 65 -1.34 -8.39 -2.70
C GLU A 65 -1.62 -6.88 -2.77
N GLN A 66 -1.23 -6.13 -1.74
CA GLN A 66 -1.39 -4.67 -1.72
C GLN A 66 -0.61 -3.99 -2.85
N ILE A 67 0.63 -4.44 -3.09
CA ILE A 67 1.48 -3.90 -4.17
C ILE A 67 0.80 -4.09 -5.52
N ALA A 68 0.30 -5.29 -5.81
CA ALA A 68 -0.38 -5.60 -7.06
C ALA A 68 -1.66 -4.75 -7.22
N TYR A 69 -2.52 -4.74 -6.20
CA TYR A 69 -3.78 -4.01 -6.19
C TYR A 69 -3.61 -2.50 -6.40
N VAL A 70 -2.67 -1.89 -5.69
CA VAL A 70 -2.41 -0.44 -5.79
C VAL A 70 -1.78 -0.10 -7.13
N SER A 71 -0.83 -0.91 -7.61
CA SER A 71 -0.13 -0.66 -8.89
C SER A 71 -1.09 -0.69 -10.08
N GLU A 72 -2.01 -1.65 -10.11
CA GLU A 72 -3.05 -1.74 -11.14
C GLU A 72 -3.90 -0.47 -11.22
N ARG A 73 -4.35 0.04 -10.06
CA ARG A 73 -5.21 1.24 -10.00
C ARG A 73 -4.47 2.52 -10.34
N VAL A 74 -3.23 2.66 -9.87
CA VAL A 74 -2.38 3.81 -10.20
C VAL A 74 -2.04 3.84 -11.69
N ALA A 75 -1.85 2.68 -12.34
CA ALA A 75 -1.54 2.59 -13.76
C ALA A 75 -2.68 3.09 -14.67
N GLN A 76 -3.92 3.16 -14.18
CA GLN A 76 -5.07 3.67 -14.92
C GLN A 76 -5.04 5.19 -15.12
N HIS A 77 -4.14 5.90 -14.44
CA HIS A 77 -4.05 7.35 -14.49
C HIS A 77 -2.75 7.81 -15.16
N ALA A 78 -2.86 8.76 -16.09
CA ALA A 78 -1.70 9.34 -16.77
C ALA A 78 -1.08 10.49 -15.96
N HIS A 79 -1.91 11.38 -15.40
CA HIS A 79 -1.45 12.57 -14.71
C HIS A 79 -0.87 12.26 -13.32
N PRO A 80 0.30 12.81 -12.93
CA PRO A 80 0.96 12.51 -11.64
C PRO A 80 0.07 12.76 -10.42
N ILE A 81 -0.71 13.83 -10.41
CA ILE A 81 -1.62 14.17 -9.31
C ILE A 81 -2.74 13.14 -9.18
N ASP A 82 -3.34 12.70 -10.29
CA ASP A 82 -4.38 11.67 -10.28
C ASP A 82 -3.81 10.34 -9.74
N ARG A 83 -2.56 10.02 -10.11
CA ARG A 83 -1.86 8.82 -9.60
C ARG A 83 -1.65 8.85 -8.10
N LEU A 84 -1.30 10.01 -7.53
CA LEU A 84 -1.16 10.18 -6.08
C LEU A 84 -2.49 9.96 -5.36
N TYR A 85 -3.56 10.56 -5.87
CA TYR A 85 -4.90 10.38 -5.31
C TYR A 85 -5.37 8.94 -5.40
N ALA A 86 -5.20 8.33 -6.57
CA ALA A 86 -5.51 6.91 -6.79
C ALA A 86 -4.73 6.00 -5.83
N GLN A 87 -3.46 6.30 -5.56
CA GLN A 87 -2.63 5.53 -4.61
C GLN A 87 -3.21 5.58 -3.19
N VAL A 88 -3.54 6.76 -2.67
CA VAL A 88 -4.12 6.91 -1.31
C VAL A 88 -5.42 6.13 -1.21
N ARG A 89 -6.33 6.33 -2.18
CA ARG A 89 -7.63 5.64 -2.20
C ARG A 89 -7.48 4.12 -2.35
N ALA A 90 -6.55 3.67 -3.19
CA ALA A 90 -6.34 2.25 -3.42
C ALA A 90 -5.79 1.54 -2.17
N VAL A 91 -4.89 2.17 -1.42
CA VAL A 91 -4.42 1.61 -0.14
C VAL A 91 -5.58 1.45 0.83
N HIS A 92 -6.41 2.47 1.01
CA HIS A 92 -7.55 2.41 1.93
C HIS A 92 -8.61 1.39 1.48
N ALA A 93 -8.93 1.34 0.18
CA ALA A 93 -9.87 0.39 -0.38
C ALA A 93 -9.37 -1.07 -0.27
N PHE A 94 -8.07 -1.30 -0.40
CA PHE A 94 -7.48 -2.63 -0.22
C PHE A 94 -7.67 -3.17 1.20
N HIS A 95 -7.61 -2.30 2.18
CA HIS A 95 -7.75 -2.66 3.59
C HIS A 95 -9.17 -2.52 4.14
N GLU A 96 -10.12 -2.09 3.33
CA GLU A 96 -11.50 -1.86 3.76
C GLU A 96 -12.11 -3.10 4.41
N GLY A 97 -12.59 -2.95 5.65
CA GLY A 97 -13.12 -4.05 6.47
C GLY A 97 -12.05 -4.98 7.07
N GLN A 98 -10.75 -4.75 6.80
CA GLN A 98 -9.64 -5.54 7.33
C GLN A 98 -8.59 -4.70 8.07
N GLU A 99 -8.90 -3.45 8.39
CA GLU A 99 -7.97 -2.50 9.00
C GLU A 99 -7.41 -3.02 10.33
N ALA A 100 -8.23 -3.70 11.13
CA ALA A 100 -7.80 -4.34 12.37
C ALA A 100 -6.69 -5.39 12.17
N ARG A 101 -6.69 -6.09 11.01
CA ARG A 101 -5.63 -7.04 10.65
C ARG A 101 -4.30 -6.32 10.44
N VAL A 102 -4.31 -5.17 9.78
CA VAL A 102 -3.10 -4.37 9.54
C VAL A 102 -2.51 -3.86 10.85
N VAL A 103 -3.36 -3.28 11.70
CA VAL A 103 -2.94 -2.79 13.02
C VAL A 103 -2.37 -3.94 13.87
N PHE A 104 -3.04 -5.10 13.89
CA PHE A 104 -2.57 -6.28 14.59
C PHE A 104 -1.20 -6.74 14.07
N LEU A 105 -1.02 -6.86 12.76
CA LEU A 105 0.27 -7.25 12.17
C LEU A 105 1.37 -6.26 12.50
N THR A 106 1.07 -4.95 12.47
CA THR A 106 2.03 -3.90 12.84
C THR A 106 2.43 -4.01 14.32
N GLN A 107 1.49 -4.27 15.21
CA GLN A 107 1.77 -4.50 16.64
C GLN A 107 2.58 -5.79 16.86
N ALA A 108 2.19 -6.87 16.18
CA ALA A 108 2.92 -8.14 16.24
C ALA A 108 4.37 -7.99 15.80
N ILE A 109 4.64 -7.18 14.76
CA ILE A 109 5.98 -6.81 14.33
C ILE A 109 6.77 -6.13 15.45
N ALA A 110 6.17 -5.14 16.10
CA ALA A 110 6.83 -4.36 17.15
C ALA A 110 7.18 -5.21 18.40
N THR A 111 6.40 -6.27 18.66
CA THR A 111 6.58 -7.14 19.84
C THR A 111 7.36 -8.42 19.55
N THR A 112 7.54 -8.80 18.29
CA THR A 112 8.21 -10.03 17.90
C THR A 112 9.61 -9.71 17.38
N ALA A 113 10.60 -9.63 18.26
CA ALA A 113 11.99 -9.41 17.86
C ALA A 113 12.54 -10.64 17.12
N GLY A 114 12.92 -10.48 15.84
CA GLY A 114 13.53 -11.53 15.04
C GLY A 114 14.19 -10.99 13.77
N GLU A 115 15.33 -11.57 13.38
CA GLU A 115 16.10 -11.14 12.20
C GLU A 115 15.29 -11.24 10.89
N ARG A 116 14.45 -12.27 10.75
CA ARG A 116 13.59 -12.46 9.57
C ARG A 116 12.53 -11.37 9.44
N LEU A 117 11.93 -10.95 10.55
CA LEU A 117 10.96 -9.88 10.56
C LEU A 117 11.59 -8.56 10.10
N SER A 118 12.80 -8.28 10.56
CA SER A 118 13.60 -7.13 10.08
C SER A 118 13.79 -7.18 8.56
N HIS A 119 13.93 -8.36 7.97
CA HIS A 119 14.06 -8.54 6.52
C HIS A 119 12.76 -8.17 5.78
N ILE A 120 11.60 -8.59 6.27
CA ILE A 120 10.29 -8.28 5.64
C ILE A 120 9.96 -6.79 5.78
N ILE A 121 10.25 -6.20 6.93
CA ILE A 121 10.14 -4.75 7.12
C ILE A 121 11.04 -4.01 6.11
N ALA A 122 12.27 -4.49 5.91
CA ALA A 122 13.19 -3.92 4.93
C ALA A 122 12.67 -4.06 3.49
N ILE A 123 11.99 -5.16 3.13
CA ILE A 123 11.34 -5.31 1.83
C ILE A 123 10.22 -4.28 1.68
N GLY A 124 9.32 -4.17 2.67
CA GLY A 124 8.24 -3.18 2.66
C GLY A 124 8.76 -1.75 2.53
N ASN A 125 9.82 -1.41 3.27
CA ASN A 125 10.47 -0.10 3.20
C ASN A 125 11.11 0.16 1.83
N ARG A 126 11.79 -0.83 1.22
CA ARG A 126 12.33 -0.67 -0.14
C ARG A 126 11.26 -0.40 -1.17
N VAL A 127 10.13 -1.12 -1.10
CA VAL A 127 8.99 -0.88 -2.00
C VAL A 127 8.38 0.50 -1.80
N ALA A 128 8.20 0.93 -0.55
CA ALA A 128 7.70 2.27 -0.23
C ALA A 128 8.66 3.36 -0.73
N THR A 129 9.97 3.17 -0.56
CA THR A 129 11.02 4.09 -1.06
C THR A 129 10.99 4.18 -2.58
N ALA A 130 11.00 3.04 -3.30
CA ALA A 130 10.95 3.02 -4.75
C ALA A 130 9.69 3.71 -5.32
N ARG A 131 8.55 3.52 -4.68
CA ARG A 131 7.30 4.22 -5.04
C ARG A 131 7.39 5.71 -4.81
N ARG A 132 7.94 6.13 -3.67
CA ARG A 132 8.16 7.55 -3.34
C ARG A 132 9.08 8.22 -4.35
N GLU A 133 10.18 7.57 -4.71
CA GLU A 133 11.13 8.07 -5.72
C GLU A 133 10.47 8.20 -7.09
N ALA A 134 9.73 7.19 -7.55
CA ALA A 134 9.00 7.22 -8.81
C ALA A 134 7.94 8.34 -8.83
N ALA A 135 7.18 8.49 -7.75
CA ALA A 135 6.19 9.56 -7.62
C ALA A 135 6.85 10.94 -7.59
N GLY A 136 7.94 11.08 -6.84
CA GLY A 136 8.73 12.33 -6.78
C GLY A 136 9.30 12.70 -8.14
N LYS A 137 9.84 11.75 -8.89
CA LYS A 137 10.29 11.98 -10.26
C LYS A 137 9.14 12.46 -11.15
N ALA A 138 8.01 11.76 -11.14
CA ALA A 138 6.85 12.11 -11.96
C ALA A 138 6.31 13.52 -11.65
N LEU A 139 6.30 13.92 -10.36
CA LEU A 139 5.91 15.27 -9.95
C LEU A 139 6.90 16.33 -10.46
N ARG A 140 8.21 16.11 -10.29
CA ARG A 140 9.24 17.02 -10.76
C ARG A 140 9.21 17.17 -12.29
N ASP A 141 9.03 16.08 -13.02
CA ASP A 141 8.85 16.09 -14.48
C ASP A 141 7.58 16.88 -14.86
N GLY A 142 6.46 16.68 -14.15
CA GLY A 142 5.22 17.43 -14.35
C GLY A 142 5.36 18.92 -14.06
N ILE A 143 6.10 19.32 -13.03
CA ILE A 143 6.42 20.73 -12.73
C ILE A 143 7.25 21.33 -13.87
N ALA A 144 8.26 20.62 -14.35
CA ALA A 144 9.09 21.07 -15.46
C ALA A 144 8.29 21.20 -16.77
N ALA A 145 7.34 20.30 -17.01
CA ALA A 145 6.44 20.34 -18.16
C ALA A 145 5.28 21.34 -18.02
N GLY A 146 5.09 21.95 -16.84
CA GLY A 146 4.00 22.89 -16.58
C GLY A 146 2.62 22.25 -16.46
N THR A 147 2.55 20.92 -16.23
CA THR A 147 1.32 20.19 -15.95
C THR A 147 1.03 20.05 -14.45
N VAL A 148 2.04 20.29 -13.60
CA VAL A 148 1.93 20.32 -12.15
C VAL A 148 2.37 21.69 -11.64
N ALA A 149 1.62 22.28 -10.73
CA ALA A 149 1.97 23.52 -10.07
C ALA A 149 3.22 23.33 -9.18
N ARG A 150 4.00 24.39 -9.01
CA ARG A 150 5.18 24.35 -8.13
C ARG A 150 4.76 24.04 -6.69
N CYS A 151 5.37 23.04 -6.10
CA CYS A 151 5.18 22.63 -4.71
C CYS A 151 6.47 22.02 -4.16
N ASP A 152 6.55 21.92 -2.85
CA ASP A 152 7.55 21.08 -2.20
C ASP A 152 7.15 19.61 -2.37
N VAL A 153 7.83 18.92 -3.28
CA VAL A 153 7.52 17.53 -3.66
C VAL A 153 7.74 16.59 -2.48
N ASP A 154 8.80 16.79 -1.69
CA ASP A 154 9.13 15.90 -0.59
C ASP A 154 8.16 16.08 0.58
N ALA A 155 7.77 17.31 0.89
CA ALA A 155 6.76 17.62 1.89
C ALA A 155 5.38 17.08 1.48
N LEU A 156 4.98 17.23 0.20
CA LEU A 156 3.74 16.68 -0.32
C LEU A 156 3.68 15.15 -0.17
N LEU A 157 4.75 14.45 -0.55
CA LEU A 157 4.81 12.99 -0.44
C LEU A 157 4.81 12.52 1.02
N ALA A 158 5.46 13.27 1.92
CA ALA A 158 5.43 12.99 3.36
C ALA A 158 4.03 13.19 3.95
N LEU A 159 3.33 14.28 3.56
CA LEU A 159 1.95 14.53 3.97
C LEU A 159 1.02 13.40 3.50
N LEU A 160 1.10 13.02 2.22
CA LEU A 160 0.27 11.92 1.68
C LEU A 160 0.52 10.60 2.41
N ARG A 161 1.77 10.31 2.76
CA ARG A 161 2.11 9.13 3.55
C ARG A 161 1.48 9.20 4.94
N ALA A 162 1.64 10.32 5.64
CA ALA A 162 1.08 10.52 6.97
C ALA A 162 -0.46 10.41 6.96
N VAL A 163 -1.13 11.00 5.96
CA VAL A 163 -2.57 10.89 5.79
C VAL A 163 -2.98 9.43 5.54
N THR A 164 -2.29 8.73 4.64
CA THR A 164 -2.61 7.33 4.31
C THR A 164 -2.49 6.43 5.54
N ASP A 165 -1.37 6.48 6.24
CA ASP A 165 -1.12 5.60 7.40
C ASP A 165 -1.98 6.02 8.60
N GLY A 166 -2.12 7.32 8.85
CA GLY A 166 -2.90 7.86 9.98
C GLY A 166 -4.39 7.58 9.87
N LEU A 167 -4.97 7.67 8.68
CA LEU A 167 -6.39 7.37 8.47
C LEU A 167 -6.71 5.90 8.65
N MET A 168 -5.78 4.99 8.31
CA MET A 168 -5.94 3.56 8.60
C MET A 168 -6.09 3.31 10.11
N VAL A 169 -5.20 3.88 10.91
CA VAL A 169 -5.26 3.79 12.38
C VAL A 169 -6.54 4.43 12.92
N GLN A 170 -6.87 5.62 12.45
CA GLN A 170 -8.04 6.36 12.90
C GLN A 170 -9.34 5.61 12.61
N ARG A 171 -9.46 4.97 11.44
CA ARG A 171 -10.63 4.16 11.08
C ARG A 171 -10.84 2.99 12.05
N VAL A 172 -9.75 2.31 12.46
CA VAL A 172 -9.83 1.23 13.48
C VAL A 172 -10.27 1.78 14.84
N MET A 173 -9.74 2.94 15.23
CA MET A 173 -9.99 3.50 16.57
C MET A 173 -11.36 4.17 16.70
N THR A 174 -11.85 4.83 15.66
CA THR A 174 -13.02 5.72 15.74
C THR A 174 -14.12 5.39 14.75
N GLY A 175 -13.88 4.48 13.79
CA GLY A 175 -14.83 4.16 12.72
C GLY A 175 -15.03 5.30 11.72
N VAL A 176 -14.09 6.25 11.60
CA VAL A 176 -14.23 7.43 10.74
C VAL A 176 -14.50 7.04 9.29
N ASP A 177 -15.48 7.71 8.66
CA ASP A 177 -15.68 7.62 7.22
C ASP A 177 -14.55 8.33 6.47
N LEU A 178 -13.86 7.60 5.61
CA LEU A 178 -12.71 8.14 4.86
C LEU A 178 -13.14 8.95 3.63
N LYS A 179 -14.38 8.83 3.15
CA LYS A 179 -14.83 9.49 1.93
C LYS A 179 -14.75 11.03 2.03
N PRO A 180 -15.26 11.69 3.09
CA PRO A 180 -15.13 13.15 3.22
C PRO A 180 -13.67 13.62 3.30
N VAL A 181 -12.80 12.80 3.93
CA VAL A 181 -11.37 13.13 4.05
C VAL A 181 -10.66 13.00 2.70
N HIS A 182 -11.00 11.97 1.90
CA HIS A 182 -10.50 11.85 0.53
C HIS A 182 -10.94 13.02 -0.35
N GLU A 183 -12.21 13.45 -0.26
CA GLU A 183 -12.74 14.61 -0.99
C GLU A 183 -11.97 15.88 -0.59
N LEU A 184 -11.80 16.12 0.71
CA LEU A 184 -11.00 17.25 1.19
C LEU A 184 -9.56 17.23 0.70
N LEU A 185 -8.91 16.05 0.76
CA LEU A 185 -7.55 15.88 0.24
C LEU A 185 -7.46 16.21 -1.24
N TRP A 186 -8.44 15.74 -2.03
CA TRP A 186 -8.51 16.06 -3.45
C TRP A 186 -8.72 17.55 -3.67
N ASP A 187 -9.80 18.12 -3.13
CA ASP A 187 -10.24 19.47 -3.43
C ASP A 187 -9.26 20.55 -2.94
N ARG A 188 -8.62 20.33 -1.78
CA ARG A 188 -7.82 21.36 -1.12
C ARG A 188 -6.32 21.18 -1.27
N VAL A 189 -5.87 19.95 -1.56
CA VAL A 189 -4.43 19.67 -1.63
C VAL A 189 -3.99 19.28 -3.04
N LEU A 190 -4.68 18.32 -3.67
CA LEU A 190 -4.20 17.70 -4.90
C LEU A 190 -4.71 18.41 -6.16
N ALA A 191 -6.03 18.66 -6.28
CA ALA A 191 -6.61 19.28 -7.47
C ALA A 191 -5.99 20.66 -7.79
N PRO A 192 -5.68 21.55 -6.82
CA PRO A 192 -5.01 22.82 -7.08
C PRO A 192 -3.62 22.69 -7.70
N LEU A 193 -2.99 21.53 -7.55
CA LEU A 193 -1.66 21.24 -8.15
C LEU A 193 -1.76 20.74 -9.58
N LYS A 194 -2.94 20.35 -10.05
CA LYS A 194 -3.16 19.85 -11.41
C LYS A 194 -3.36 21.03 -12.37
N LEU A 195 -2.48 21.17 -13.34
CA LEU A 195 -2.56 22.21 -14.36
C LEU A 195 -2.93 21.62 -15.71
N GLU A 196 -3.75 22.33 -16.47
CA GLU A 196 -4.01 21.99 -17.87
C GLU A 196 -2.74 22.22 -18.71
N PRO A 197 -2.40 21.30 -19.63
CA PRO A 197 -1.29 21.52 -20.54
C PRO A 197 -1.52 22.79 -21.35
N LYS A 198 -0.52 23.67 -21.39
CA LYS A 198 -0.60 24.89 -22.24
C LYS A 198 -0.84 24.44 -23.69
N PRO A 199 -1.80 25.05 -24.39
CA PRO A 199 -2.02 24.75 -25.80
C PRO A 199 -0.73 24.99 -26.57
N THR A 200 -0.30 23.99 -27.30
CA THR A 200 0.88 24.10 -28.19
C THR A 200 0.63 25.25 -29.18
N PRO A 201 1.52 26.25 -29.29
CA PRO A 201 1.32 27.31 -30.24
C PRO A 201 1.19 26.71 -31.65
N LYS A 202 0.10 27.06 -32.34
CA LYS A 202 -0.10 26.62 -33.74
C LYS A 202 1.13 27.01 -34.54
N PRO A 203 1.69 26.14 -35.38
CA PRO A 203 2.83 26.52 -36.23
C PRO A 203 2.45 27.72 -37.07
N THR A 204 3.26 28.77 -36.98
CA THR A 204 3.10 29.96 -37.80
C THR A 204 3.17 29.56 -39.27
N PRO A 205 2.19 29.92 -40.12
CA PRO A 205 2.24 29.54 -41.53
C PRO A 205 3.50 30.13 -42.16
N LYS A 206 4.29 29.29 -42.83
CA LYS A 206 5.47 29.74 -43.55
C LYS A 206 5.07 30.80 -44.56
N PRO A 207 5.81 31.94 -44.70
CA PRO A 207 5.51 32.93 -45.68
C PRO A 207 5.60 32.32 -47.05
N ASN A 208 4.55 32.51 -47.83
CA ASN A 208 4.45 32.01 -49.22
C ASN A 208 5.37 32.84 -50.09
N HIS A 209 6.59 32.37 -50.35
CA HIS A 209 7.47 32.95 -51.34
C HIS A 209 6.87 32.75 -52.72
N LYS A 210 6.04 33.72 -53.16
CA LYS A 210 5.68 33.84 -54.60
C LYS A 210 6.98 34.15 -55.35
N LYS A 211 7.45 33.19 -56.13
CA LYS A 211 8.47 33.42 -57.16
C LYS A 211 7.88 34.39 -58.18
N ARG A 212 8.55 35.51 -58.41
CA ARG A 212 8.44 36.31 -59.62
C ARG A 212 9.26 35.69 -60.72
#